data_6c1d3413bb4511f3f166e9a48dfe6cc2
#
_entry.id   6c1d3413bb4511f3f166e9a48dfe6cc2
#
_cell.length_a   1.000
_cell.length_b   1.000
_cell.length_c   1.000
_cell.angle_alpha   90.00
_cell.angle_beta   90.00
_cell.angle_gamma   90.00
#
_symmetry.space_group_name_H-M   'P 1'
#
loop_
_entity.id
_entity.type
_entity.pdbx_description
1 polymer ?
#
loop_
_entity_poly.entity_id
_entity_poly.type
_entity_poly.pdbx_seq_one_letter_code
_entity_poly.pdbx_strand_id
1 'polypeptide(L)'
;MGKTTFTYGRRRRDLGLVGCLALLLFSEQPVASQSRPLVRQWDEALGYYNPAALAPLGTGQIAGLWGREDHRHSYYLLLTYLPLELLGGRHVVGAQLLHHQQDLWEHSTFSLRGSACLPLSEGKRLQLGMEGTLHRLTFDGKKALEEGITNSELPTTKSEGKALGLSLGLQFYGERLSAGIAVTDLFGVHTRIGERYTTQLPPRYSATLSYHIGSAVAWAFVPAIWGSYSQDERWRSEVRGTLWYHARIALGSSYRPGEALGLHTRLRLGELSLGYQV
;
A
#
# COMPACT_ATOMS: atom_id res chain seq x y z
N MET A 1 -17.82 15.84 -58.37
CA MET A 1 -17.99 14.42 -58.00
C MET A 1 -16.73 13.98 -57.25
N GLY A 2 -16.70 14.10 -55.93
CA GLY A 2 -15.56 13.73 -55.07
C GLY A 2 -15.99 12.59 -54.18
N LYS A 3 -15.35 11.42 -54.31
CA LYS A 3 -15.57 10.23 -53.48
C LYS A 3 -14.75 10.37 -52.19
N THR A 4 -15.42 10.45 -51.06
CA THR A 4 -14.83 10.37 -49.71
C THR A 4 -14.73 8.90 -49.33
N THR A 5 -13.54 8.38 -49.23
CA THR A 5 -13.26 7.03 -48.70
C THR A 5 -13.02 7.14 -47.19
N PHE A 6 -13.92 6.59 -46.40
CA PHE A 6 -13.74 6.40 -44.97
C PHE A 6 -12.94 5.12 -44.71
N THR A 7 -11.73 5.24 -44.19
CA THR A 7 -10.92 4.10 -43.72
C THR A 7 -11.25 3.84 -42.25
N TYR A 8 -11.93 2.72 -42.00
CA TYR A 8 -12.19 2.16 -40.68
C TYR A 8 -11.02 1.22 -40.30
N GLY A 9 -10.15 1.69 -39.44
CA GLY A 9 -9.03 0.86 -38.99
C GLY A 9 -8.43 1.36 -37.72
N ARG A 10 -8.87 0.76 -36.55
CA ARG A 10 -8.07 0.58 -35.29
C ARG A 10 -8.96 0.28 -34.10
N ARG A 11 -9.45 -0.96 -33.99
CA ARG A 11 -10.11 -1.46 -32.77
C ARG A 11 -9.65 -2.87 -32.39
N ARG A 12 -8.36 -3.18 -32.47
CA ARG A 12 -7.85 -4.50 -32.05
C ARG A 12 -6.79 -4.48 -30.93
N ARG A 13 -6.39 -3.30 -30.41
CA ARG A 13 -5.35 -3.24 -29.36
C ARG A 13 -5.91 -3.17 -27.94
N ASP A 14 -7.17 -2.81 -27.75
CA ASP A 14 -7.74 -2.60 -26.41
C ASP A 14 -8.22 -3.90 -25.74
N LEU A 15 -8.50 -4.94 -26.49
CA LEU A 15 -8.93 -6.24 -25.95
C LEU A 15 -7.82 -7.02 -25.24
N GLY A 16 -6.56 -6.80 -25.57
CA GLY A 16 -5.42 -7.46 -24.93
C GLY A 16 -5.19 -6.99 -23.48
N LEU A 17 -5.39 -5.70 -23.24
CA LEU A 17 -5.21 -5.11 -21.90
C LEU A 17 -6.31 -5.55 -20.92
N VAL A 18 -7.55 -5.65 -21.39
CA VAL A 18 -8.70 -6.12 -20.60
C VAL A 18 -8.55 -7.62 -20.28
N GLY A 19 -8.02 -8.42 -21.22
CA GLY A 19 -7.76 -9.85 -21.01
C GLY A 19 -6.65 -10.11 -19.99
N CYS A 20 -5.57 -9.33 -19.99
CA CYS A 20 -4.51 -9.42 -18.98
C CYS A 20 -5.00 -8.96 -17.60
N LEU A 21 -5.85 -7.94 -17.53
CA LEU A 21 -6.48 -7.51 -16.29
C LEU A 21 -7.38 -8.58 -15.68
N ALA A 22 -8.15 -9.30 -16.53
CA ALA A 22 -9.04 -10.37 -16.09
C ALA A 22 -8.28 -11.58 -15.53
N LEU A 23 -7.12 -11.93 -16.10
CA LEU A 23 -6.29 -13.06 -15.62
C LEU A 23 -5.66 -12.80 -14.25
N LEU A 24 -5.44 -11.54 -13.85
CA LEU A 24 -4.93 -11.16 -12.54
C LEU A 24 -6.00 -11.26 -11.43
N LEU A 25 -7.28 -11.41 -11.79
CA LEU A 25 -8.39 -11.40 -10.85
C LEU A 25 -8.79 -12.79 -10.30
N PHE A 26 -8.21 -13.87 -10.82
CA PHE A 26 -8.65 -15.24 -10.52
C PHE A 26 -7.61 -16.13 -9.81
N SER A 27 -6.73 -15.59 -9.00
CA SER A 27 -5.81 -16.43 -8.21
C SER A 27 -6.40 -16.82 -6.87
N GLU A 28 -6.65 -18.11 -6.63
CA GLU A 28 -6.99 -18.67 -5.33
C GLU A 28 -5.84 -18.42 -4.33
N GLN A 29 -6.15 -17.95 -3.13
CA GLN A 29 -5.18 -17.63 -2.10
C GLN A 29 -5.12 -18.73 -1.04
N PRO A 30 -3.97 -19.33 -0.76
CA PRO A 30 -3.78 -20.13 0.42
C PRO A 30 -3.62 -19.25 1.66
N VAL A 31 -4.15 -19.71 2.77
CA VAL A 31 -4.01 -19.07 4.08
C VAL A 31 -2.53 -19.08 4.49
N ALA A 32 -1.92 -17.92 4.61
CA ALA A 32 -0.54 -17.79 5.04
C ALA A 32 -0.44 -17.47 6.54
N SER A 33 0.56 -18.09 7.17
CA SER A 33 0.84 -17.95 8.60
C SER A 33 1.59 -16.70 8.91
N GLN A 34 1.46 -15.63 9.13
CA GLN A 34 2.17 -14.36 9.39
C GLN A 34 2.18 -13.42 8.19
N SER A 35 1.06 -12.81 7.91
CA SER A 35 0.97 -11.79 6.88
C SER A 35 1.21 -10.39 7.47
N ARG A 36 1.87 -9.52 6.69
CA ARG A 36 1.86 -8.10 6.97
C ARG A 36 0.44 -7.57 6.86
N PRO A 37 0.04 -6.57 7.68
CA PRO A 37 -1.32 -6.05 7.60
C PRO A 37 -1.60 -5.50 6.20
N LEU A 38 -2.78 -5.83 5.71
CA LEU A 38 -3.31 -5.29 4.50
C LEU A 38 -4.05 -3.99 4.83
N VAL A 39 -3.41 -2.86 4.59
CA VAL A 39 -4.05 -1.56 4.81
C VAL A 39 -5.10 -1.34 3.73
N ARG A 40 -6.38 -1.41 4.09
CA ARG A 40 -7.49 -1.35 3.13
C ARG A 40 -7.57 -0.02 2.39
N GLN A 41 -7.22 1.09 3.04
CA GLN A 41 -7.17 2.41 2.42
C GLN A 41 -5.79 2.67 1.79
N TRP A 42 -5.36 1.78 0.89
CA TRP A 42 -4.02 1.83 0.33
C TRP A 42 -3.72 3.11 -0.47
N ASP A 43 -4.71 3.77 -1.04
CA ASP A 43 -4.56 5.03 -1.77
C ASP A 43 -4.21 6.21 -0.86
N GLU A 44 -4.64 6.19 0.42
CA GLU A 44 -4.19 7.13 1.46
C GLU A 44 -2.86 6.69 2.09
N ALA A 45 -2.65 5.39 2.17
CA ALA A 45 -1.45 4.78 2.72
C ALA A 45 -0.46 4.36 1.63
N LEU A 46 -0.46 5.01 0.47
CA LEU A 46 0.49 4.68 -0.62
C LEU A 46 1.93 4.61 -0.13
N GLY A 47 2.32 5.50 0.76
CA GLY A 47 3.64 5.48 1.38
C GLY A 47 3.94 4.20 2.16
N TYR A 48 2.96 3.51 2.72
CA TYR A 48 3.13 2.21 3.37
C TYR A 48 3.58 1.13 2.38
N TYR A 49 3.09 1.20 1.14
CA TYR A 49 3.40 0.23 0.09
C TYR A 49 4.57 0.65 -0.79
N ASN A 50 4.86 1.95 -0.87
CA ASN A 50 5.89 2.50 -1.74
C ASN A 50 6.58 3.70 -1.09
N PRO A 51 7.86 3.59 -0.67
CA PRO A 51 8.57 4.69 -0.03
C PRO A 51 8.79 5.91 -0.93
N ALA A 52 8.56 5.79 -2.23
CA ALA A 52 8.57 6.92 -3.16
C ALA A 52 7.21 7.62 -3.28
N ALA A 53 6.11 6.98 -2.86
CA ALA A 53 4.76 7.54 -2.95
C ALA A 53 4.48 8.48 -1.76
N LEU A 54 5.32 9.49 -1.60
CA LEU A 54 5.18 10.49 -0.55
C LEU A 54 4.31 11.65 -1.04
N ALA A 55 3.78 12.40 -0.09
CA ALA A 55 2.81 13.46 -0.27
C ALA A 55 3.15 14.50 -1.36
N PRO A 56 2.14 15.27 -1.83
CA PRO A 56 2.37 16.36 -2.77
C PRO A 56 3.42 17.32 -2.24
N LEU A 57 4.32 17.74 -3.12
CA LEU A 57 5.37 18.71 -2.80
C LEU A 57 4.73 20.03 -2.34
N GLY A 58 5.00 20.46 -1.13
CA GLY A 58 4.61 21.78 -0.66
C GLY A 58 4.04 21.84 0.75
N THR A 59 3.42 20.80 1.25
CA THR A 59 2.86 20.77 2.62
C THR A 59 3.27 19.51 3.37
N GLY A 60 3.58 19.68 4.66
CA GLY A 60 3.73 18.53 5.55
C GLY A 60 2.39 17.82 5.73
N GLN A 61 2.43 16.52 5.89
CA GLN A 61 1.22 15.70 6.11
C GLN A 61 1.42 14.76 7.28
N ILE A 62 0.31 14.52 7.99
CA ILE A 62 0.20 13.48 9.02
C ILE A 62 -1.06 12.69 8.68
N ALA A 63 -0.95 11.38 8.58
CA ALA A 63 -2.07 10.48 8.36
C ALA A 63 -2.07 9.38 9.42
N GLY A 64 -3.22 9.19 10.05
CA GLY A 64 -3.47 8.09 10.97
C GLY A 64 -4.54 7.18 10.39
N LEU A 65 -4.28 5.87 10.36
CA LEU A 65 -5.24 4.87 9.94
C LEU A 65 -5.39 3.82 11.04
N TRP A 66 -6.61 3.44 11.26
CA TRP A 66 -6.97 2.33 12.12
C TRP A 66 -7.84 1.36 11.33
N GLY A 67 -7.56 0.07 11.44
CA GLY A 67 -8.36 -0.96 10.81
C GLY A 67 -8.54 -2.13 11.76
N ARG A 68 -9.70 -2.77 11.65
CA ARG A 68 -10.05 -4.00 12.35
C ARG A 68 -10.76 -4.93 11.36
N GLU A 69 -10.23 -6.12 11.19
CA GLU A 69 -10.83 -7.13 10.31
C GLU A 69 -11.78 -8.05 11.09
N ASP A 70 -11.38 -8.43 12.31
CA ASP A 70 -12.18 -9.21 13.25
C ASP A 70 -11.73 -8.95 14.70
N HIS A 71 -12.12 -9.80 15.65
CA HIS A 71 -11.76 -9.65 17.06
C HIS A 71 -10.26 -9.85 17.34
N ARG A 72 -9.53 -10.50 16.43
CA ARG A 72 -8.14 -10.90 16.59
C ARG A 72 -7.18 -10.16 15.69
N HIS A 73 -7.70 -9.45 14.66
CA HIS A 73 -6.89 -8.74 13.67
C HIS A 73 -7.19 -7.24 13.69
N SER A 74 -6.20 -6.45 14.08
CA SER A 74 -6.29 -4.99 14.08
C SER A 74 -4.94 -4.36 13.75
N TYR A 75 -4.98 -3.16 13.17
CA TYR A 75 -3.77 -2.38 12.94
C TYR A 75 -3.98 -0.89 13.22
N TYR A 76 -2.87 -0.26 13.59
CA TYR A 76 -2.73 1.19 13.69
C TYR A 76 -1.54 1.61 12.86
N LEU A 77 -1.74 2.55 11.96
CA LEU A 77 -0.69 3.09 11.09
C LEU A 77 -0.67 4.61 11.23
N LEU A 78 0.48 5.16 11.56
CA LEU A 78 0.75 6.59 11.57
C LEU A 78 1.83 6.89 10.53
N LEU A 79 1.57 7.84 9.65
CA LEU A 79 2.46 8.29 8.60
C LEU A 79 2.70 9.80 8.76
N THR A 80 3.94 10.22 8.64
CA THR A 80 4.30 11.65 8.63
C THR A 80 5.20 11.95 7.45
N TYR A 81 4.99 13.08 6.80
CA TYR A 81 5.79 13.54 5.66
C TYR A 81 6.09 15.02 5.78
N LEU A 82 7.34 15.39 5.51
CA LEU A 82 7.82 16.76 5.49
C LEU A 82 8.57 17.01 4.18
N PRO A 83 8.11 17.97 3.35
CA PRO A 83 8.87 18.40 2.19
C PRO A 83 10.08 19.21 2.65
N LEU A 84 11.22 18.98 2.00
CA LEU A 84 12.48 19.67 2.25
C LEU A 84 13.09 20.12 0.92
N GLU A 85 13.68 21.29 0.92
CA GLU A 85 14.52 21.76 -0.19
C GLU A 85 15.99 21.63 0.23
N LEU A 86 16.70 20.67 -0.34
CA LEU A 86 18.10 20.38 -0.06
C LEU A 86 18.88 20.29 -1.37
N LEU A 87 20.08 20.88 -1.40
CA LEU A 87 21.00 20.84 -2.54
C LEU A 87 20.37 21.30 -3.86
N GLY A 88 19.43 22.26 -3.80
CA GLY A 88 18.71 22.77 -4.98
C GLY A 88 17.65 21.80 -5.55
N GLY A 89 17.40 20.67 -4.88
CA GLY A 89 16.40 19.68 -5.22
C GLY A 89 15.27 19.60 -4.21
N ARG A 90 14.12 19.10 -4.65
CA ARG A 90 12.96 18.85 -3.77
C ARG A 90 13.01 17.43 -3.24
N HIS A 91 12.99 17.30 -1.94
CA HIS A 91 13.01 16.05 -1.22
C HIS A 91 11.80 15.95 -0.30
N VAL A 92 11.42 14.73 0.07
CA VAL A 92 10.46 14.50 1.14
C VAL A 92 11.07 13.51 2.11
N VAL A 93 11.03 13.82 3.39
CA VAL A 93 11.37 12.88 4.45
C VAL A 93 10.11 12.48 5.20
N GLY A 94 10.10 11.31 5.79
CA GLY A 94 8.95 10.83 6.53
C GLY A 94 9.31 9.79 7.56
N ALA A 95 8.37 9.61 8.49
CA ALA A 95 8.42 8.51 9.45
C ALA A 95 7.11 7.74 9.42
N GLN A 96 7.19 6.47 9.80
CA GLN A 96 6.03 5.59 9.91
C GLN A 96 6.11 4.80 11.19
N LEU A 97 4.97 4.68 11.86
CA LEU A 97 4.74 3.74 12.94
C LEU A 97 3.61 2.82 12.53
N LEU A 98 3.81 1.53 12.61
CA LEU A 98 2.78 0.53 12.44
C LEU A 98 2.76 -0.37 13.67
N HIS A 99 1.57 -0.65 14.17
CA HIS A 99 1.32 -1.74 15.12
C HIS A 99 0.21 -2.60 14.55
N HIS A 100 0.47 -3.88 14.42
CA HIS A 100 -0.46 -4.88 13.91
C HIS A 100 -0.54 -6.03 14.89
N GLN A 101 -1.76 -6.39 15.28
CA GLN A 101 -2.06 -7.56 16.08
C GLN A 101 -2.80 -8.59 15.22
N GLN A 102 -2.30 -9.81 15.23
CA GLN A 102 -2.89 -10.95 14.55
C GLN A 102 -2.82 -12.19 15.45
N ASP A 103 -3.95 -12.59 16.03
CA ASP A 103 -4.04 -13.70 16.98
C ASP A 103 -3.04 -13.59 18.15
N LEU A 104 -2.02 -14.45 18.13
CA LEU A 104 -0.96 -14.54 19.14
C LEU A 104 0.27 -13.70 18.78
N TRP A 105 0.24 -13.05 17.62
CA TRP A 105 1.36 -12.28 17.08
C TRP A 105 1.10 -10.78 17.16
N GLU A 106 2.11 -10.05 17.59
CA GLU A 106 2.16 -8.60 17.50
C GLU A 106 3.34 -8.21 16.60
N HIS A 107 3.09 -7.41 15.57
CA HIS A 107 4.12 -6.87 14.70
C HIS A 107 4.11 -5.35 14.78
N SER A 108 5.17 -4.77 15.30
CA SER A 108 5.37 -3.32 15.34
C SER A 108 6.52 -2.93 14.45
N THR A 109 6.37 -1.85 13.69
CA THR A 109 7.46 -1.29 12.88
C THR A 109 7.63 0.19 13.13
N PHE A 110 8.87 0.62 13.11
CA PHE A 110 9.26 2.01 12.99
C PHE A 110 10.10 2.17 11.73
N SER A 111 9.69 3.06 10.83
CA SER A 111 10.40 3.33 9.58
C SER A 111 10.77 4.79 9.45
N LEU A 112 11.96 5.03 8.90
CA LEU A 112 12.37 6.33 8.38
C LEU A 112 12.54 6.24 6.88
N ARG A 113 12.07 7.24 6.17
CA ARG A 113 12.09 7.26 4.71
C ARG A 113 12.49 8.61 4.14
N GLY A 114 13.06 8.54 2.96
CA GLY A 114 13.39 9.72 2.18
C GLY A 114 13.08 9.49 0.71
N SER A 115 12.65 10.54 0.01
CA SER A 115 12.51 10.51 -1.44
C SER A 115 13.06 11.76 -2.09
N ALA A 116 13.62 11.58 -3.30
CA ALA A 116 14.05 12.66 -4.18
C ALA A 116 13.05 12.82 -5.32
N CYS A 117 12.67 14.06 -5.61
CA CYS A 117 11.77 14.40 -6.69
C CYS A 117 12.56 14.91 -7.90
N LEU A 118 12.42 14.22 -9.01
CA LEU A 118 13.01 14.58 -10.31
C LEU A 118 11.92 15.16 -11.22
N PRO A 119 11.91 16.47 -11.49
CA PRO A 119 11.00 17.04 -12.47
C PRO A 119 11.38 16.54 -13.87
N LEU A 120 10.40 16.02 -14.63
CA LEU A 120 10.61 15.54 -16.01
C LEU A 120 10.16 16.57 -17.03
N SER A 121 9.00 17.16 -16.83
CA SER A 121 8.43 18.22 -17.66
C SER A 121 7.31 18.90 -16.86
N GLU A 122 6.66 19.92 -17.42
CA GLU A 122 5.53 20.58 -16.79
C GLU A 122 4.45 19.58 -16.38
N GLY A 123 4.08 19.62 -15.10
CA GLY A 123 3.08 18.72 -14.51
C GLY A 123 3.50 17.25 -14.34
N LYS A 124 4.75 16.88 -14.72
CA LYS A 124 5.24 15.48 -14.60
C LYS A 124 6.47 15.41 -13.71
N ARG A 125 6.50 14.43 -12.84
CA ARG A 125 7.64 14.16 -11.95
C ARG A 125 7.83 12.67 -11.69
N LEU A 126 9.06 12.30 -11.42
CA LEU A 126 9.46 11.00 -10.95
C LEU A 126 9.98 11.15 -9.52
N GLN A 127 9.53 10.29 -8.61
CA GLN A 127 10.05 10.20 -7.25
C GLN A 127 10.78 8.88 -7.06
N LEU A 128 11.99 8.97 -6.50
CA LEU A 128 12.78 7.81 -6.04
C LEU A 128 12.75 7.82 -4.52
N GLY A 129 12.40 6.70 -3.92
CA GLY A 129 12.26 6.59 -2.46
C GLY A 129 13.06 5.43 -1.88
N MET A 130 13.54 5.64 -0.68
CA MET A 130 14.19 4.63 0.15
C MET A 130 13.65 4.69 1.58
N GLU A 131 13.57 3.53 2.23
CA GLU A 131 13.09 3.41 3.59
C GLU A 131 13.92 2.39 4.36
N GLY A 132 14.31 2.76 5.59
CA GLY A 132 14.85 1.84 6.59
C GLY A 132 13.79 1.55 7.64
N THR A 133 13.54 0.29 7.93
CA THR A 133 12.51 -0.18 8.87
C THR A 133 13.12 -1.03 9.98
N LEU A 134 12.78 -0.70 11.23
CA LEU A 134 12.99 -1.56 12.38
C LEU A 134 11.72 -2.36 12.64
N HIS A 135 11.80 -3.68 12.52
CA HIS A 135 10.74 -4.62 12.84
C HIS A 135 10.91 -5.15 14.26
N ARG A 136 9.81 -5.25 14.98
CA ARG A 136 9.68 -5.95 16.26
C ARG A 136 8.51 -6.91 16.16
N LEU A 137 8.81 -8.20 16.21
CA LEU A 137 7.82 -9.27 16.23
C LEU A 137 7.75 -9.84 17.65
N THR A 138 6.54 -10.00 18.17
CA THR A 138 6.28 -10.57 19.49
C THR A 138 5.31 -11.71 19.37
N PHE A 139 5.60 -12.82 20.03
CA PHE A 139 4.71 -13.97 20.15
C PHE A 139 4.29 -14.15 21.61
N ASP A 140 2.98 -14.34 21.85
CA ASP A 140 2.44 -14.59 23.18
C ASP A 140 2.33 -16.09 23.46
N GLY A 141 3.42 -16.68 23.95
CA GLY A 141 3.49 -18.10 24.24
C GLY A 141 2.61 -18.52 25.44
N LYS A 142 2.32 -17.61 26.39
CA LYS A 142 1.43 -17.92 27.51
C LYS A 142 0.00 -18.14 27.01
N LYS A 143 -0.49 -17.19 26.21
CA LYS A 143 -1.81 -17.28 25.60
C LYS A 143 -1.93 -18.48 24.67
N ALA A 144 -0.85 -18.83 23.94
CA ALA A 144 -0.81 -20.03 23.12
C ALA A 144 -1.03 -21.30 23.93
N LEU A 145 -0.39 -21.43 25.09
CA LEU A 145 -0.59 -22.56 26.01
C LEU A 145 -2.02 -22.59 26.58
N GLU A 146 -2.57 -21.45 26.94
CA GLU A 146 -3.96 -21.34 27.44
C GLU A 146 -4.98 -21.75 26.35
N GLU A 147 -4.69 -21.47 25.08
CA GLU A 147 -5.50 -21.90 23.93
C GLU A 147 -5.22 -23.37 23.50
N GLY A 148 -4.33 -24.08 24.19
CA GLY A 148 -4.01 -25.49 23.92
C GLY A 148 -3.08 -25.70 22.73
N ILE A 149 -2.42 -24.62 22.24
CA ILE A 149 -1.46 -24.69 21.14
C ILE A 149 -0.12 -25.13 21.70
N THR A 150 0.22 -26.41 21.49
CA THR A 150 1.50 -26.99 21.90
C THR A 150 2.37 -27.28 20.68
N ASN A 151 3.41 -26.49 20.49
CA ASN A 151 4.45 -26.72 19.48
C ASN A 151 5.81 -26.55 20.17
N SER A 152 6.67 -27.55 20.11
CA SER A 152 7.99 -27.56 20.76
C SER A 152 8.97 -26.49 20.23
N GLU A 153 8.70 -25.93 19.07
CA GLU A 153 9.52 -24.88 18.48
C GLU A 153 9.09 -23.48 18.93
N LEU A 154 7.82 -23.31 19.32
CA LEU A 154 7.29 -22.03 19.76
C LEU A 154 7.69 -21.74 21.21
N PRO A 155 7.97 -20.47 21.54
CA PRO A 155 8.21 -20.06 22.93
C PRO A 155 6.99 -20.30 23.80
N THR A 156 7.18 -20.74 25.05
CA THR A 156 6.12 -20.91 26.05
C THR A 156 5.83 -19.63 26.85
N THR A 157 6.64 -18.60 26.65
CA THR A 157 6.49 -17.29 27.29
C THR A 157 6.38 -16.20 26.21
N LYS A 158 5.95 -15.00 26.62
CA LYS A 158 5.96 -13.85 25.68
C LYS A 158 7.41 -13.55 25.28
N SER A 159 7.70 -13.69 24.00
CA SER A 159 9.05 -13.57 23.42
C SER A 159 9.06 -12.62 22.23
N GLU A 160 10.14 -11.88 22.06
CA GLU A 160 10.29 -10.93 20.97
C GLU A 160 11.53 -11.17 20.12
N GLY A 161 11.44 -10.75 18.86
CA GLY A 161 12.56 -10.68 17.93
C GLY A 161 12.58 -9.33 17.21
N LYS A 162 13.78 -8.86 16.86
CA LYS A 162 13.99 -7.58 16.15
C LYS A 162 14.80 -7.82 14.90
N ALA A 163 14.51 -7.05 13.85
CA ALA A 163 15.26 -7.08 12.61
C ALA A 163 15.17 -5.75 11.87
N LEU A 164 16.10 -5.53 10.93
CA LEU A 164 16.12 -4.36 10.07
C LEU A 164 15.68 -4.74 8.67
N GLY A 165 14.88 -3.88 8.05
CA GLY A 165 14.45 -3.96 6.66
C GLY A 165 14.92 -2.74 5.86
N LEU A 166 15.09 -2.93 4.56
CA LEU A 166 15.37 -1.88 3.59
C LEU A 166 14.35 -1.97 2.45
N SER A 167 13.73 -0.84 2.10
CA SER A 167 12.74 -0.77 1.02
C SER A 167 13.14 0.28 -0.01
N LEU A 168 12.80 0.03 -1.27
CA LEU A 168 13.04 0.94 -2.39
C LEU A 168 11.75 1.14 -3.18
N GLY A 169 11.60 2.32 -3.76
CA GLY A 169 10.42 2.65 -4.55
C GLY A 169 10.67 3.63 -5.66
N LEU A 170 9.81 3.58 -6.64
CA LEU A 170 9.71 4.49 -7.76
C LEU A 170 8.24 4.90 -7.93
N GLN A 171 7.98 6.19 -8.08
CA GLN A 171 6.65 6.73 -8.29
C GLN A 171 6.66 7.81 -9.37
N PHE A 172 5.87 7.62 -10.38
CA PHE A 172 5.60 8.59 -11.43
C PHE A 172 4.29 9.33 -11.13
N TYR A 173 4.32 10.64 -11.26
CA TYR A 173 3.14 11.50 -11.24
C TYR A 173 3.10 12.31 -12.53
N GLY A 174 2.03 12.15 -13.29
CA GLY A 174 1.69 13.00 -14.42
C GLY A 174 0.42 13.80 -14.12
N GLU A 175 -0.06 14.55 -15.10
CA GLU A 175 -1.28 15.37 -14.94
C GLU A 175 -2.52 14.54 -14.56
N ARG A 176 -2.66 13.37 -15.17
CA ARG A 176 -3.81 12.48 -14.96
C ARG A 176 -3.41 11.08 -14.52
N LEU A 177 -2.19 10.65 -14.83
CA LEU A 177 -1.70 9.31 -14.57
C LEU A 177 -0.75 9.32 -13.37
N SER A 178 -0.97 8.41 -12.42
CA SER A 178 0.01 8.10 -11.38
C SER A 178 0.32 6.61 -11.42
N ALA A 179 1.60 6.25 -11.41
CA ALA A 179 2.04 4.86 -11.45
C ALA A 179 3.26 4.66 -10.55
N GLY A 180 3.30 3.56 -9.83
CA GLY A 180 4.39 3.28 -8.92
C GLY A 180 4.72 1.79 -8.82
N ILE A 181 5.98 1.52 -8.51
CA ILE A 181 6.49 0.19 -8.16
C ILE A 181 7.38 0.30 -6.93
N ALA A 182 7.38 -0.73 -6.11
CA ALA A 182 8.24 -0.78 -4.94
C ALA A 182 8.60 -2.22 -4.56
N VAL A 183 9.71 -2.34 -3.84
CA VAL A 183 10.06 -3.53 -3.09
C VAL A 183 10.23 -3.13 -1.63
N THR A 184 9.47 -3.77 -0.74
CA THR A 184 9.61 -3.60 0.71
C THR A 184 10.37 -4.79 1.28
N ASP A 185 11.28 -4.48 2.23
CA ASP A 185 12.18 -5.46 2.83
C ASP A 185 12.99 -6.26 1.79
N LEU A 186 13.73 -5.52 0.96
CA LEU A 186 14.47 -6.01 -0.21
C LEU A 186 15.27 -7.31 0.00
N PHE A 187 15.87 -7.47 1.17
CA PHE A 187 16.69 -8.64 1.51
C PHE A 187 15.92 -9.68 2.36
N GLY A 188 14.61 -9.47 2.54
CA GLY A 188 13.84 -10.17 3.54
C GLY A 188 14.21 -9.77 4.97
N VAL A 189 13.33 -10.07 5.90
CA VAL A 189 13.54 -9.80 7.33
C VAL A 189 13.61 -11.13 8.05
N HIS A 190 14.76 -11.45 8.61
CA HIS A 190 14.96 -12.67 9.38
C HIS A 190 15.08 -12.30 10.85
N THR A 191 14.27 -12.91 11.70
CA THR A 191 14.34 -12.68 13.13
C THR A 191 14.14 -13.96 13.92
N ARG A 192 14.82 -14.05 15.06
CA ARG A 192 14.68 -15.15 16.01
C ARG A 192 13.81 -14.70 17.17
N ILE A 193 12.80 -15.50 17.49
CA ILE A 193 11.85 -15.26 18.56
C ILE A 193 12.03 -16.35 19.61
N GLY A 194 12.46 -15.96 20.80
CA GLY A 194 12.90 -16.89 21.83
C GLY A 194 14.18 -17.62 21.43
N GLU A 195 14.32 -18.86 21.89
CA GLU A 195 15.57 -19.63 21.71
C GLU A 195 15.63 -20.38 20.37
N ARG A 196 14.51 -20.88 19.87
CA ARG A 196 14.46 -21.85 18.77
C ARG A 196 13.71 -21.40 17.54
N TYR A 197 12.68 -20.57 17.70
CA TYR A 197 11.84 -20.19 16.57
C TYR A 197 12.47 -19.08 15.76
N THR A 198 12.64 -19.32 14.46
CA THR A 198 13.08 -18.31 13.49
C THR A 198 11.95 -18.05 12.51
N THR A 199 11.63 -16.79 12.31
CA THR A 199 10.65 -16.36 11.32
C THR A 199 11.30 -15.48 10.26
N GLN A 200 10.74 -15.55 9.07
CA GLN A 200 11.19 -14.76 7.92
C GLN A 200 10.01 -14.05 7.29
N LEU A 201 10.17 -12.76 7.05
CA LEU A 201 9.27 -11.99 6.20
C LEU A 201 9.97 -11.80 4.85
N PRO A 202 9.53 -12.44 3.78
CA PRO A 202 10.15 -12.31 2.48
C PRO A 202 9.92 -10.91 1.88
N PRO A 203 10.70 -10.51 0.86
CA PRO A 203 10.46 -9.29 0.13
C PRO A 203 9.03 -9.24 -0.43
N ARG A 204 8.41 -8.04 -0.36
CA ARG A 204 7.13 -7.78 -1.01
C ARG A 204 7.34 -6.81 -2.17
N TYR A 205 6.92 -7.21 -3.35
CA TYR A 205 6.87 -6.38 -4.54
C TYR A 205 5.48 -5.79 -4.67
N SER A 206 5.35 -4.50 -4.96
CA SER A 206 4.07 -3.84 -5.15
C SER A 206 4.05 -2.97 -6.39
N ALA A 207 2.88 -2.83 -7.00
CA ALA A 207 2.64 -1.95 -8.13
C ALA A 207 1.31 -1.22 -7.95
N THR A 208 1.26 0.03 -8.37
CA THR A 208 0.05 0.87 -8.31
C THR A 208 -0.12 1.62 -9.63
N LEU A 209 -1.37 1.81 -10.01
CA LEU A 209 -1.75 2.60 -11.18
C LEU A 209 -3.06 3.32 -10.87
N SER A 210 -3.14 4.60 -11.13
CA SER A 210 -4.38 5.38 -11.03
C SER A 210 -4.49 6.40 -12.16
N TYR A 211 -5.73 6.71 -12.56
CA TYR A 211 -5.98 7.67 -13.62
C TYR A 211 -7.11 8.63 -13.24
N HIS A 212 -6.91 9.92 -13.42
CA HIS A 212 -7.89 10.96 -13.13
C HIS A 212 -8.71 11.30 -14.39
N ILE A 213 -10.03 11.15 -14.30
CA ILE A 213 -11.00 11.49 -15.34
C ILE A 213 -11.89 12.61 -14.82
N GLY A 214 -12.02 13.69 -15.55
CA GLY A 214 -12.85 14.85 -15.18
C GLY A 214 -12.06 15.99 -14.53
N SER A 215 -12.75 16.82 -13.78
CA SER A 215 -12.20 18.03 -13.15
C SER A 215 -12.44 18.03 -11.65
N ALA A 216 -11.42 18.37 -10.88
CA ALA A 216 -11.50 18.50 -9.43
C ALA A 216 -12.50 19.57 -8.97
N VAL A 217 -12.83 20.55 -9.83
CA VAL A 217 -13.79 21.62 -9.51
C VAL A 217 -15.24 21.14 -9.57
N ALA A 218 -15.54 20.10 -10.34
CA ALA A 218 -16.90 19.55 -10.45
C ALA A 218 -16.91 18.08 -10.03
N TRP A 219 -16.72 17.19 -10.98
CA TRP A 219 -16.69 15.74 -10.78
C TRP A 219 -15.37 15.18 -11.31
N ALA A 220 -14.77 14.33 -10.53
CA ALA A 220 -13.62 13.52 -10.95
C ALA A 220 -13.84 12.06 -10.61
N PHE A 221 -13.61 11.18 -11.58
CA PHE A 221 -13.58 9.73 -11.36
C PHE A 221 -12.15 9.24 -11.39
N VAL A 222 -11.76 8.49 -10.38
CA VAL A 222 -10.40 7.98 -10.22
C VAL A 222 -10.44 6.46 -10.15
N PRO A 223 -10.37 5.75 -11.31
CA PRO A 223 -10.06 4.34 -11.32
C PRO A 223 -8.62 4.10 -10.88
N ALA A 224 -8.42 3.09 -10.06
CA ALA A 224 -7.11 2.73 -9.57
C ALA A 224 -6.98 1.20 -9.43
N ILE A 225 -5.76 0.71 -9.58
CA ILE A 225 -5.40 -0.68 -9.36
C ILE A 225 -4.15 -0.76 -8.51
N TRP A 226 -4.15 -1.68 -7.59
CA TRP A 226 -3.01 -2.05 -6.78
C TRP A 226 -2.79 -3.55 -6.87
N GLY A 227 -1.53 -3.95 -6.88
CA GLY A 227 -1.15 -5.34 -6.80
C GLY A 227 0.11 -5.52 -5.96
N SER A 228 0.23 -6.64 -5.29
CA SER A 228 1.45 -7.05 -4.59
C SER A 228 1.70 -8.54 -4.72
N TYR A 229 2.98 -8.89 -4.63
CA TYR A 229 3.46 -10.26 -4.61
C TYR A 229 4.48 -10.43 -3.49
N SER A 230 4.36 -11.50 -2.75
CA SER A 230 5.34 -11.95 -1.77
C SER A 230 5.35 -13.48 -1.78
N GLN A 231 6.44 -14.11 -1.40
CA GLN A 231 6.59 -15.57 -1.48
C GLN A 231 5.59 -16.31 -0.60
N ASP A 232 5.25 -15.75 0.57
CA ASP A 232 4.31 -16.31 1.55
C ASP A 232 2.85 -15.89 1.29
N GLU A 233 2.61 -14.68 0.80
CA GLU A 233 1.24 -14.19 0.54
C GLU A 233 0.81 -14.41 -0.91
N ARG A 234 1.74 -14.86 -1.78
CA ARG A 234 1.54 -14.97 -3.22
C ARG A 234 1.06 -13.65 -3.83
N TRP A 235 0.14 -13.70 -4.76
CA TRP A 235 -0.37 -12.52 -5.48
C TRP A 235 -1.65 -12.00 -4.82
N ARG A 236 -1.67 -10.69 -4.54
CA ARG A 236 -2.86 -9.96 -4.10
C ARG A 236 -3.10 -8.78 -5.02
N SER A 237 -4.35 -8.47 -5.32
CA SER A 237 -4.71 -7.32 -6.14
C SER A 237 -6.01 -6.68 -5.66
N GLU A 238 -6.17 -5.40 -5.95
CA GLU A 238 -7.40 -4.64 -5.70
C GLU A 238 -7.65 -3.69 -6.86
N VAL A 239 -8.88 -3.64 -7.33
CA VAL A 239 -9.38 -2.62 -8.25
C VAL A 239 -10.31 -1.70 -7.48
N ARG A 240 -10.14 -0.40 -7.66
CA ARG A 240 -10.91 0.64 -6.96
C ARG A 240 -11.44 1.68 -7.94
N GLY A 241 -12.66 2.13 -7.70
CA GLY A 241 -13.24 3.30 -8.38
C GLY A 241 -13.67 4.32 -7.34
N THR A 242 -13.20 5.55 -7.44
CA THR A 242 -13.55 6.64 -6.52
C THR A 242 -14.12 7.82 -7.29
N LEU A 243 -15.32 8.24 -6.96
CA LEU A 243 -15.97 9.42 -7.51
C LEU A 243 -15.86 10.58 -6.51
N TRP A 244 -15.23 11.66 -6.95
CA TRP A 244 -15.07 12.90 -6.18
C TRP A 244 -16.06 13.95 -6.62
N TYR A 245 -16.64 14.66 -5.65
CA TYR A 245 -17.45 15.84 -5.85
C TYR A 245 -16.78 17.06 -5.24
N HIS A 246 -16.53 18.10 -6.07
CA HIS A 246 -15.83 19.33 -5.70
C HIS A 246 -14.50 19.11 -4.93
N ALA A 247 -13.79 18.01 -5.18
CA ALA A 247 -12.61 17.57 -4.44
C ALA A 247 -12.78 17.51 -2.90
N ARG A 248 -14.03 17.51 -2.41
CA ARG A 248 -14.35 17.51 -0.98
C ARG A 248 -14.98 16.23 -0.51
N ILE A 249 -15.89 15.66 -1.28
CA ILE A 249 -16.59 14.42 -0.94
C ILE A 249 -16.22 13.36 -1.94
N ALA A 250 -15.84 12.18 -1.45
CA ALA A 250 -15.62 11.04 -2.30
C ALA A 250 -16.48 9.86 -1.86
N LEU A 251 -16.98 9.13 -2.84
CA LEU A 251 -17.63 7.84 -2.69
C LEU A 251 -16.97 6.86 -3.64
N GLY A 252 -16.76 5.64 -3.19
CA GLY A 252 -16.18 4.66 -4.07
C GLY A 252 -16.37 3.23 -3.60
N SER A 253 -15.97 2.32 -4.47
CA SER A 253 -15.97 0.90 -4.21
C SER A 253 -14.64 0.29 -4.59
N SER A 254 -14.33 -0.82 -3.95
CA SER A 254 -13.16 -1.63 -4.27
C SER A 254 -13.56 -3.10 -4.36
N TYR A 255 -12.82 -3.84 -5.18
CA TYR A 255 -12.96 -5.27 -5.32
C TYR A 255 -11.61 -5.95 -5.20
N ARG A 256 -11.52 -6.93 -4.32
CA ARG A 256 -10.39 -7.85 -4.17
C ARG A 256 -10.84 -9.25 -4.53
N PRO A 257 -10.17 -9.92 -5.46
CA PRO A 257 -10.44 -11.33 -5.75
C PRO A 257 -10.30 -12.21 -4.50
N GLY A 258 -11.29 -13.06 -4.26
CA GLY A 258 -11.33 -13.95 -3.09
C GLY A 258 -11.74 -13.29 -1.76
N GLU A 259 -11.94 -11.97 -1.73
CA GLU A 259 -12.43 -11.20 -0.61
C GLU A 259 -13.78 -10.54 -0.94
N ALA A 260 -14.31 -9.75 -0.03
CA ALA A 260 -15.56 -9.04 -0.25
C ALA A 260 -15.38 -7.76 -1.09
N LEU A 261 -16.50 -7.22 -1.58
CA LEU A 261 -16.58 -5.86 -2.09
C LEU A 261 -16.41 -4.88 -0.93
N GLY A 262 -15.56 -3.88 -1.09
CA GLY A 262 -15.40 -2.78 -0.15
C GLY A 262 -16.13 -1.53 -0.62
N LEU A 263 -16.72 -0.78 0.31
CA LEU A 263 -17.25 0.56 0.08
C LEU A 263 -16.44 1.56 0.88
N HIS A 264 -16.14 2.71 0.30
CA HIS A 264 -15.40 3.75 1.02
C HIS A 264 -16.01 5.13 0.77
N THR A 265 -15.93 5.96 1.80
CA THR A 265 -16.32 7.36 1.75
C THR A 265 -15.18 8.22 2.27
N ARG A 266 -15.10 9.45 1.76
CA ARG A 266 -14.10 10.42 2.23
C ARG A 266 -14.69 11.81 2.24
N LEU A 267 -14.36 12.57 3.27
CA LEU A 267 -14.72 13.97 3.42
C LEU A 267 -13.44 14.80 3.62
N ARG A 268 -13.25 15.82 2.80
CA ARG A 268 -12.14 16.76 2.93
C ARG A 268 -12.67 18.13 3.37
N LEU A 269 -12.16 18.60 4.51
CA LEU A 269 -12.50 19.89 5.14
C LEU A 269 -11.22 20.73 5.22
N GLY A 270 -10.95 21.51 4.18
CA GLY A 270 -9.67 22.20 4.05
C GLY A 270 -8.51 21.21 3.96
N GLU A 271 -7.60 21.26 4.94
CA GLU A 271 -6.44 20.35 5.02
C GLU A 271 -6.74 19.03 5.74
N LEU A 272 -7.88 18.94 6.44
CA LEU A 272 -8.30 17.71 7.11
C LEU A 272 -9.04 16.79 6.12
N SER A 273 -8.66 15.53 6.10
CA SER A 273 -9.35 14.47 5.37
C SER A 273 -9.76 13.37 6.33
N LEU A 274 -11.04 13.00 6.28
CA LEU A 274 -11.61 11.90 7.05
C LEU A 274 -12.12 10.85 6.09
N GLY A 275 -11.76 9.59 6.28
CA GLY A 275 -12.17 8.47 5.44
C GLY A 275 -12.70 7.31 6.26
N TYR A 276 -13.65 6.58 5.68
CA TYR A 276 -14.19 5.35 6.24
C TYR A 276 -14.32 4.29 5.14
N GLN A 277 -13.98 3.04 5.44
CA GLN A 277 -14.11 1.91 4.53
C GLN A 277 -14.65 0.69 5.28
N VAL A 278 -15.60 -0.01 4.67
CA VAL A 278 -16.15 -1.30 5.07
C VAL A 278 -15.79 -2.36 4.08
#